data_292536772e375364eef059eb95a64883
#
_entry.id   292536772e375364eef059eb95a64883
#
_cell.length_a   1.000
_cell.length_b   1.000
_cell.length_c   1.000
_cell.angle_alpha   90.00
_cell.angle_beta   90.00
_cell.angle_gamma   90.00
#
_symmetry.space_group_name_H-M   'P 1'
#
loop_
_entity.id
_entity.type
_entity.pdbx_description
1 polymer ?
#
loop_
_entity_poly.entity_id
_entity_poly.type
_entity_poly.pdbx_seq_one_letter_code
_entity_poly.pdbx_strand_id
1 'polypeptide(L)'
;VLEVYLFVNPLANQCVQDEKNVLRLANDSDKQIQFQFVPLLNINVIQRTLKNQGIQLNDWQEQNRQSQMLYRVILDYKAALFQGKKRGRNFLIAMQSAMLKAKQHYSEELVRDVAEACKIDLDMFMEDRDGQLAKQAFQADQRLASEMNITEASSAVVFDCDQYDYGVLLEHFNYATLADLVNGTLDPFHNVPRHAASCEAFQAAQLHVL
;
A
#
# COMPACT_ATOMS: atom_id res chain seq x y z
N VAL A 1 -4.47 -16.98 -11.95
CA VAL A 1 -3.54 -15.99 -11.34
C VAL A 1 -4.27 -15.26 -10.24
N LEU A 2 -3.67 -15.21 -9.07
CA LEU A 2 -4.22 -14.53 -7.91
C LEU A 2 -3.61 -13.13 -7.77
N GLU A 3 -4.45 -12.12 -7.55
CA GLU A 3 -4.02 -10.74 -7.38
C GLU A 3 -4.39 -10.22 -5.99
N VAL A 4 -3.45 -9.57 -5.31
CA VAL A 4 -3.63 -9.00 -3.97
C VAL A 4 -3.31 -7.51 -4.00
N TYR A 5 -4.30 -6.69 -3.68
CA TYR A 5 -4.15 -5.24 -3.49
C TYR A 5 -4.19 -4.93 -2.01
N LEU A 6 -3.07 -4.53 -1.46
CA LEU A 6 -2.96 -4.14 -0.05
C LEU A 6 -2.94 -2.62 0.07
N PHE A 7 -3.98 -2.05 0.67
CA PHE A 7 -4.09 -0.61 0.91
C PHE A 7 -3.37 -0.25 2.21
N VAL A 8 -2.35 0.59 2.08
CA VAL A 8 -1.39 0.84 3.17
C VAL A 8 -1.29 2.32 3.55
N ASN A 9 -1.09 2.57 4.82
CA ASN A 9 -0.45 3.77 5.31
C ASN A 9 1.04 3.47 5.50
N PRO A 10 1.95 4.04 4.69
CA PRO A 10 3.38 3.80 4.78
C PRO A 10 3.99 4.06 6.17
N LEU A 11 3.33 4.87 7.00
CA LEU A 11 3.81 5.25 8.32
C LEU A 11 3.02 4.58 9.47
N ALA A 12 2.37 3.44 9.21
CA ALA A 12 1.66 2.68 10.22
C ALA A 12 2.28 1.30 10.47
N ASN A 13 2.59 0.98 11.75
CA ASN A 13 3.17 -0.32 12.11
C ASN A 13 2.31 -1.51 11.71
N GLN A 14 0.98 -1.38 11.75
CA GLN A 14 0.07 -2.43 11.32
C GLN A 14 0.25 -2.74 9.83
N CYS A 15 0.33 -1.72 8.97
CA CYS A 15 0.55 -1.92 7.53
C CYS A 15 1.88 -2.63 7.24
N VAL A 16 2.94 -2.34 8.00
CA VAL A 16 4.22 -3.07 7.88
C VAL A 16 4.05 -4.57 8.17
N GLN A 17 3.19 -4.92 9.11
CA GLN A 17 2.93 -6.33 9.41
C GLN A 17 2.11 -6.99 8.29
N ASP A 18 1.12 -6.28 7.76
CA ASP A 18 0.28 -6.79 6.67
C ASP A 18 1.08 -6.93 5.36
N GLU A 19 1.97 -5.99 5.06
CA GLU A 19 2.93 -6.10 3.96
C GLU A 19 3.79 -7.37 4.07
N LYS A 20 4.29 -7.70 5.28
CA LYS A 20 5.05 -8.93 5.52
C LYS A 20 4.18 -10.17 5.33
N ASN A 21 2.91 -10.14 5.74
CA ASN A 21 2.00 -11.25 5.56
C ASN A 21 1.77 -11.52 4.07
N VAL A 22 1.58 -10.47 3.26
CA VAL A 22 1.44 -10.60 1.79
C VAL A 22 2.72 -11.11 1.14
N LEU A 23 3.89 -10.58 1.54
CA LEU A 23 5.17 -11.05 1.01
C LEU A 23 5.46 -12.50 1.37
N ARG A 24 5.14 -12.90 2.59
CA ARG A 24 5.25 -14.28 3.04
C ARG A 24 4.32 -15.19 2.25
N LEU A 25 3.06 -14.80 2.06
CA LEU A 25 2.10 -15.56 1.26
C LEU A 25 2.60 -15.76 -0.18
N ALA A 26 3.11 -14.70 -0.81
CA ALA A 26 3.63 -14.77 -2.18
C ALA A 26 4.86 -15.69 -2.31
N ASN A 27 5.59 -15.89 -1.21
CA ASN A 27 6.75 -16.79 -1.16
C ASN A 27 6.37 -18.24 -0.81
N ASP A 28 5.40 -18.42 0.07
CA ASP A 28 5.03 -19.73 0.64
C ASP A 28 3.96 -20.46 -0.21
N SER A 29 3.26 -19.74 -1.11
CA SER A 29 2.17 -20.29 -1.92
C SER A 29 2.68 -20.98 -3.18
N ASP A 30 2.09 -22.11 -3.53
CA ASP A 30 2.29 -22.78 -4.82
C ASP A 30 1.57 -22.05 -5.99
N LYS A 31 0.63 -21.15 -5.67
CA LYS A 31 -0.07 -20.34 -6.67
C LYS A 31 0.78 -19.13 -7.06
N GLN A 32 0.72 -18.74 -8.33
CA GLN A 32 1.31 -17.48 -8.78
C GLN A 32 0.51 -16.31 -8.22
N ILE A 33 1.10 -15.57 -7.27
CA ILE A 33 0.50 -14.41 -6.63
C ILE A 33 1.15 -13.13 -7.16
N GLN A 34 0.34 -12.26 -7.76
CA GLN A 34 0.71 -10.89 -8.05
C GLN A 34 0.19 -10.01 -6.92
N PHE A 35 1.00 -9.07 -6.44
CA PHE A 35 0.55 -8.17 -5.38
C PHE A 35 1.05 -6.75 -5.61
N GLN A 36 0.26 -5.80 -5.10
CA GLN A 36 0.56 -4.38 -5.14
C GLN A 36 0.26 -3.75 -3.78
N PHE A 37 1.19 -2.93 -3.29
CA PHE A 37 0.96 -2.05 -2.15
C PHE A 37 0.46 -0.71 -2.67
N VAL A 38 -0.75 -0.36 -2.28
CA VAL A 38 -1.49 0.82 -2.73
C VAL A 38 -1.52 1.84 -1.59
N PRO A 39 -0.71 2.90 -1.62
CA PRO A 39 -0.73 3.91 -0.58
C PRO A 39 -2.07 4.63 -0.53
N LEU A 40 -2.62 4.75 0.67
CA LEU A 40 -3.87 5.45 0.93
C LEU A 40 -3.62 6.72 1.76
N LEU A 41 -4.13 7.85 1.28
CA LEU A 41 -4.10 9.12 1.99
C LEU A 41 -5.49 9.76 1.95
N ASN A 42 -6.16 9.76 3.09
CA ASN A 42 -7.43 10.44 3.31
C ASN A 42 -7.53 10.90 4.76
N ILE A 43 -8.60 11.59 5.10
CA ILE A 43 -8.79 12.14 6.45
C ILE A 43 -8.85 11.04 7.52
N ASN A 44 -9.44 9.87 7.22
CA ASN A 44 -9.54 8.74 8.15
C ASN A 44 -8.14 8.21 8.50
N VAL A 45 -7.27 8.04 7.48
CA VAL A 45 -5.88 7.59 7.67
C VAL A 45 -5.10 8.57 8.56
N ILE A 46 -5.24 9.87 8.34
CA ILE A 46 -4.58 10.89 9.14
C ILE A 46 -5.11 10.91 10.58
N GLN A 47 -6.43 10.91 10.76
CA GLN A 47 -7.04 10.90 12.10
C GLN A 47 -6.65 9.64 12.89
N ARG A 48 -6.61 8.48 12.24
CA ARG A 48 -6.16 7.23 12.88
C ARG A 48 -4.68 7.31 13.28
N THR A 49 -3.84 7.92 12.45
CA THR A 49 -2.42 8.14 12.76
C THR A 49 -2.27 9.02 14.00
N LEU A 50 -2.95 10.16 14.05
CA LEU A 50 -2.93 11.08 15.20
C LEU A 50 -3.45 10.40 16.48
N LYS A 51 -4.57 9.70 16.38
CA LYS A 51 -5.14 8.94 17.52
C LYS A 51 -4.15 7.93 18.08
N ASN A 52 -3.45 7.20 17.22
CA ASN A 52 -2.43 6.22 17.64
C ASN A 52 -1.20 6.87 18.28
N GLN A 53 -0.95 8.13 17.98
CA GLN A 53 0.13 8.94 18.58
C GLN A 53 -0.32 9.69 19.86
N GLY A 54 -1.60 9.59 20.23
CA GLY A 54 -2.17 10.32 21.38
C GLY A 54 -2.37 11.80 21.13
N ILE A 55 -2.42 12.23 19.86
CA ILE A 55 -2.59 13.62 19.45
C ILE A 55 -4.08 13.91 19.26
N GLN A 56 -4.50 15.11 19.68
CA GLN A 56 -5.90 15.51 19.55
C GLN A 56 -6.31 15.72 18.09
N LEU A 57 -7.50 15.25 17.73
CA LEU A 57 -8.01 15.31 16.36
C LEU A 57 -8.38 16.72 15.88
N ASN A 58 -8.45 17.70 16.77
CA ASN A 58 -8.69 19.12 16.44
C ASN A 58 -7.39 19.93 16.25
N ASP A 59 -6.25 19.29 16.35
CA ASP A 59 -4.95 19.94 16.07
C ASP A 59 -4.71 20.00 14.55
N TRP A 60 -5.14 21.07 13.93
CA TRP A 60 -5.02 21.32 12.49
C TRP A 60 -3.58 21.42 12.01
N GLN A 61 -2.68 21.94 12.84
CA GLN A 61 -1.28 22.06 12.47
C GLN A 61 -0.64 20.68 12.37
N GLU A 62 -0.92 19.82 13.32
CA GLU A 62 -0.40 18.47 13.33
C GLU A 62 -1.05 17.60 12.24
N GLN A 63 -2.36 17.73 12.01
CA GLN A 63 -3.02 17.07 10.87
C GLN A 63 -2.36 17.43 9.54
N ASN A 64 -2.13 18.73 9.31
CA ASN A 64 -1.51 19.18 8.07
C ASN A 64 -0.06 18.68 7.94
N ARG A 65 0.71 18.74 9.03
CA ARG A 65 2.08 18.23 9.07
C ARG A 65 2.15 16.75 8.74
N GLN A 66 1.29 15.93 9.35
CA GLN A 66 1.22 14.48 9.08
C GLN A 66 0.78 14.18 7.65
N SER A 67 -0.20 14.92 7.15
CA SER A 67 -0.68 14.77 5.77
C SER A 67 0.42 15.08 4.76
N GLN A 68 1.15 16.18 4.95
CA GLN A 68 2.25 16.56 4.06
C GLN A 68 3.40 15.55 4.11
N MET A 69 3.78 15.10 5.30
CA MET A 69 4.83 14.10 5.47
C MET A 69 4.44 12.77 4.80
N LEU A 70 3.22 12.28 5.05
CA LEU A 70 2.73 11.05 4.44
C LEU A 70 2.67 11.17 2.92
N TYR A 71 2.20 12.30 2.40
CA TYR A 71 2.17 12.57 0.97
C TYR A 71 3.56 12.52 0.34
N ARG A 72 4.57 13.13 0.99
CA ARG A 72 5.97 13.08 0.50
C ARG A 72 6.50 11.65 0.47
N VAL A 73 6.33 10.88 1.54
CA VAL A 73 6.76 9.46 1.59
C VAL A 73 6.08 8.63 0.50
N ILE A 74 4.81 8.91 0.20
CA ILE A 74 4.09 8.25 -0.88
C ILE A 74 4.70 8.58 -2.24
N LEU A 75 4.99 9.86 -2.52
CA LEU A 75 5.61 10.26 -3.79
C LEU A 75 7.00 9.65 -3.96
N ASP A 76 7.80 9.60 -2.90
CA ASP A 76 9.10 8.94 -2.90
C ASP A 76 8.96 7.44 -3.23
N TYR A 77 7.98 6.76 -2.63
CA TYR A 77 7.70 5.36 -2.95
C TYR A 77 7.27 5.18 -4.42
N LYS A 78 6.41 6.07 -4.95
CA LYS A 78 6.00 6.01 -6.36
C LYS A 78 7.16 6.22 -7.31
N ALA A 79 8.04 7.19 -7.04
CA ALA A 79 9.26 7.40 -7.81
C ALA A 79 10.19 6.17 -7.78
N ALA A 80 10.36 5.57 -6.61
CA ALA A 80 11.15 4.35 -6.47
C ALA A 80 10.60 3.17 -7.29
N LEU A 81 9.27 3.07 -7.44
CA LEU A 81 8.61 2.04 -8.24
C LEU A 81 8.91 2.17 -9.74
N PHE A 82 9.18 3.36 -10.27
CA PHE A 82 9.54 3.56 -11.68
C PHE A 82 10.85 2.85 -12.05
N GLN A 83 11.71 2.63 -11.08
CA GLN A 83 12.95 1.85 -11.27
C GLN A 83 12.80 0.36 -10.99
N GLY A 84 11.55 -0.12 -10.85
CA GLY A 84 11.18 -1.51 -10.74
C GLY A 84 10.48 -1.87 -9.43
N LYS A 85 9.50 -2.76 -9.53
CA LYS A 85 8.63 -3.18 -8.41
C LYS A 85 9.42 -3.66 -7.17
N LYS A 86 10.52 -4.39 -7.37
CA LYS A 86 11.35 -4.90 -6.27
C LYS A 86 12.12 -3.78 -5.56
N ARG A 87 12.70 -2.84 -6.34
CA ARG A 87 13.42 -1.69 -5.77
C ARG A 87 12.48 -0.79 -4.99
N GLY A 88 11.30 -0.47 -5.56
CA GLY A 88 10.29 0.33 -4.89
C GLY A 88 9.82 -0.29 -3.58
N ARG A 89 9.54 -1.61 -3.55
CA ARG A 89 9.20 -2.29 -2.28
C ARG A 89 10.32 -2.22 -1.24
N ASN A 90 11.57 -2.45 -1.68
CA ASN A 90 12.71 -2.37 -0.78
C ASN A 90 12.85 -0.96 -0.19
N PHE A 91 12.65 0.07 -1.02
CA PHE A 91 12.64 1.47 -0.59
C PHE A 91 11.54 1.72 0.46
N LEU A 92 10.30 1.29 0.22
CA LEU A 92 9.20 1.43 1.17
C LEU A 92 9.55 0.79 2.52
N ILE A 93 9.99 -0.48 2.51
CA ILE A 93 10.35 -1.23 3.72
C ILE A 93 11.52 -0.56 4.47
N ALA A 94 12.52 -0.05 3.75
CA ALA A 94 13.66 0.63 4.34
C ALA A 94 13.25 1.97 4.98
N MET A 95 12.42 2.77 4.31
CA MET A 95 11.85 4.01 4.87
C MET A 95 11.02 3.73 6.12
N GLN A 96 10.16 2.72 6.10
CA GLN A 96 9.39 2.28 7.27
C GLN A 96 10.31 1.87 8.42
N SER A 97 11.38 1.12 8.12
CA SER A 97 12.34 0.71 9.14
C SER A 97 13.06 1.91 9.76
N ALA A 98 13.48 2.88 8.96
CA ALA A 98 14.13 4.09 9.43
C ALA A 98 13.19 4.96 10.28
N MET A 99 11.98 5.23 9.79
CA MET A 99 11.06 6.15 10.45
C MET A 99 10.31 5.52 11.62
N LEU A 100 9.82 4.29 11.51
CA LEU A 100 9.00 3.66 12.53
C LEU A 100 9.79 2.93 13.60
N LYS A 101 10.88 2.25 13.24
CA LYS A 101 11.70 1.48 14.18
C LYS A 101 12.88 2.29 14.73
N ALA A 102 13.68 2.88 13.83
CA ALA A 102 14.84 3.69 14.23
C ALA A 102 14.45 5.12 14.65
N LYS A 103 13.16 5.52 14.51
CA LYS A 103 12.62 6.83 14.90
C LYS A 103 13.33 8.01 14.24
N GLN A 104 13.87 7.81 13.06
CA GLN A 104 14.47 8.90 12.29
C GLN A 104 13.39 9.84 11.74
N HIS A 105 13.70 11.12 11.72
CA HIS A 105 12.83 12.11 11.11
C HIS A 105 12.95 12.08 9.59
N TYR A 106 11.83 12.28 8.90
CA TYR A 106 11.83 12.44 7.45
C TYR A 106 12.69 13.63 7.04
N SER A 107 13.66 13.41 6.19
CA SER A 107 14.57 14.42 5.63
C SER A 107 15.05 14.00 4.23
N GLU A 108 15.53 14.97 3.46
CA GLU A 108 16.14 14.73 2.15
C GLU A 108 17.35 13.78 2.25
N GLU A 109 18.15 13.91 3.31
CA GLU A 109 19.30 13.05 3.58
C GLU A 109 18.86 11.61 3.79
N LEU A 110 17.86 11.37 4.67
CA LEU A 110 17.31 10.04 4.88
C LEU A 110 16.79 9.41 3.58
N VAL A 111 16.08 10.18 2.77
CA VAL A 111 15.53 9.70 1.49
C VAL A 111 16.65 9.27 0.53
N ARG A 112 17.73 10.06 0.44
CA ARG A 112 18.90 9.73 -0.40
C ARG A 112 19.60 8.47 0.09
N ASP A 113 19.88 8.38 1.39
CA ASP A 113 20.56 7.23 2.00
C ASP A 113 19.77 5.94 1.75
N VAL A 114 18.45 5.98 1.92
CA VAL A 114 17.58 4.84 1.67
C VAL A 114 17.54 4.48 0.18
N ALA A 115 17.47 5.45 -0.71
CA ALA A 115 17.47 5.21 -2.15
C ALA A 115 18.79 4.56 -2.61
N GLU A 116 19.94 5.04 -2.14
CA GLU A 116 21.26 4.45 -2.40
C GLU A 116 21.35 3.00 -1.88
N ALA A 117 20.93 2.77 -0.65
CA ALA A 117 20.92 1.43 -0.05
C ALA A 117 20.04 0.44 -0.85
N CYS A 118 18.98 0.93 -1.49
CA CYS A 118 18.10 0.15 -2.36
C CYS A 118 18.59 0.04 -3.82
N LYS A 119 19.77 0.58 -4.14
CA LYS A 119 20.36 0.59 -5.49
C LYS A 119 19.46 1.29 -6.52
N ILE A 120 18.84 2.37 -6.10
CA ILE A 120 18.04 3.26 -6.92
C ILE A 120 18.99 4.30 -7.56
N ASP A 121 18.82 4.60 -8.83
CA ASP A 121 19.50 5.70 -9.49
C ASP A 121 18.99 7.02 -8.90
N LEU A 122 19.87 7.74 -8.21
CA LEU A 122 19.49 8.92 -7.43
C LEU A 122 19.04 10.09 -8.32
N ASP A 123 19.71 10.31 -9.45
CA ASP A 123 19.41 11.47 -10.30
C ASP A 123 18.00 11.32 -10.88
N MET A 124 17.71 10.16 -11.46
CA MET A 124 16.35 9.83 -11.94
C MET A 124 15.32 9.89 -10.82
N PHE A 125 15.64 9.31 -9.66
CA PHE A 125 14.71 9.26 -8.53
C PHE A 125 14.38 10.67 -8.01
N MET A 126 15.36 11.55 -7.87
CA MET A 126 15.14 12.92 -7.39
C MET A 126 14.33 13.75 -8.37
N GLU A 127 14.47 13.54 -9.67
CA GLU A 127 13.64 14.14 -10.70
C GLU A 127 12.20 13.58 -10.66
N ASP A 128 12.06 12.26 -10.59
CA ASP A 128 10.76 11.56 -10.60
C ASP A 128 9.89 11.89 -9.39
N ARG A 129 10.48 11.99 -8.18
CA ARG A 129 9.74 12.22 -6.93
C ARG A 129 9.02 13.57 -6.88
N ASP A 130 9.54 14.58 -7.56
CA ASP A 130 8.93 15.91 -7.69
C ASP A 130 8.13 16.03 -9.00
N GLY A 131 8.27 15.05 -9.87
CA GLY A 131 7.67 14.99 -11.20
C GLY A 131 6.14 14.81 -11.18
N GLN A 132 5.56 15.02 -12.37
CA GLN A 132 4.13 14.84 -12.57
C GLN A 132 3.73 13.36 -12.55
N LEU A 133 4.62 12.45 -12.98
CA LEU A 133 4.33 11.02 -13.05
C LEU A 133 4.08 10.40 -11.67
N ALA A 134 4.89 10.73 -10.66
CA ALA A 134 4.66 10.26 -9.29
C ALA A 134 3.32 10.71 -8.74
N LYS A 135 2.93 11.97 -9.00
CA LYS A 135 1.62 12.52 -8.61
C LYS A 135 0.47 11.82 -9.32
N GLN A 136 0.60 11.55 -10.62
CA GLN A 136 -0.41 10.81 -11.40
C GLN A 136 -0.53 9.36 -10.93
N ALA A 137 0.58 8.68 -10.65
CA ALA A 137 0.58 7.33 -10.09
C ALA A 137 -0.10 7.27 -8.72
N PHE A 138 0.13 8.26 -7.85
CA PHE A 138 -0.59 8.37 -6.58
C PHE A 138 -2.08 8.65 -6.79
N GLN A 139 -2.46 9.53 -7.71
CA GLN A 139 -3.87 9.79 -8.02
C GLN A 139 -4.57 8.53 -8.56
N ALA A 140 -3.88 7.70 -9.34
CA ALA A 140 -4.40 6.42 -9.79
C ALA A 140 -4.69 5.48 -8.62
N ASP A 141 -3.79 5.42 -7.61
CA ASP A 141 -4.05 4.66 -6.38
C ASP A 141 -5.28 5.14 -5.62
N GLN A 142 -5.47 6.46 -5.52
CA GLN A 142 -6.65 7.02 -4.83
C GLN A 142 -7.95 6.73 -5.60
N ARG A 143 -7.92 6.76 -6.94
CA ARG A 143 -9.07 6.32 -7.75
C ARG A 143 -9.37 4.85 -7.54
N LEU A 144 -8.35 3.99 -7.56
CA LEU A 144 -8.48 2.57 -7.31
C LEU A 144 -9.12 2.30 -5.94
N ALA A 145 -8.65 2.97 -4.88
CA ALA A 145 -9.23 2.88 -3.55
C ALA A 145 -10.70 3.31 -3.53
N SER A 146 -11.03 4.40 -4.23
CA SER A 146 -12.41 4.89 -4.34
C SER A 146 -13.32 3.91 -5.10
N GLU A 147 -12.86 3.34 -6.19
CA GLU A 147 -13.60 2.35 -7.00
C GLU A 147 -13.88 1.07 -6.21
N MET A 148 -12.94 0.67 -5.33
CA MET A 148 -13.09 -0.47 -4.44
C MET A 148 -13.77 -0.12 -3.10
N ASN A 149 -14.21 1.14 -2.90
CA ASN A 149 -14.80 1.65 -1.65
C ASN A 149 -13.89 1.47 -0.41
N ILE A 150 -12.57 1.55 -0.60
CA ILE A 150 -11.60 1.44 0.49
C ILE A 150 -11.37 2.81 1.13
N THR A 151 -11.69 2.93 2.40
CA THR A 151 -11.50 4.16 3.20
C THR A 151 -10.48 4.01 4.32
N GLU A 152 -10.13 2.77 4.68
CA GLU A 152 -9.23 2.43 5.78
C GLU A 152 -7.97 1.73 5.25
N ALA A 153 -6.81 2.10 5.81
CA ALA A 153 -5.56 1.37 5.58
C ALA A 153 -5.53 0.06 6.38
N SER A 154 -4.66 -0.87 5.99
CA SER A 154 -4.65 -2.27 6.43
C SER A 154 -5.84 -3.07 5.90
N SER A 155 -6.31 -2.73 4.70
CA SER A 155 -7.32 -3.49 3.98
C SER A 155 -6.67 -4.18 2.79
N ALA A 156 -7.03 -5.43 2.52
CA ALA A 156 -6.60 -6.16 1.33
C ALA A 156 -7.79 -6.55 0.48
N VAL A 157 -7.66 -6.38 -0.84
CA VAL A 157 -8.63 -6.94 -1.80
C VAL A 157 -7.92 -8.05 -2.58
N VAL A 158 -8.51 -9.23 -2.55
CA VAL A 158 -7.97 -10.43 -3.19
C VAL A 158 -8.88 -10.85 -4.33
N PHE A 159 -8.31 -10.95 -5.54
CA PHE A 159 -8.98 -11.48 -6.70
C PHE A 159 -8.41 -12.85 -7.03
N ASP A 160 -9.26 -13.86 -7.06
CA ASP A 160 -8.95 -15.19 -7.61
C ASP A 160 -9.95 -15.48 -8.71
N CYS A 161 -9.68 -14.96 -9.92
CA CYS A 161 -10.59 -15.07 -11.06
C CYS A 161 -10.81 -16.53 -11.53
N ASP A 162 -10.05 -17.49 -11.00
CA ASP A 162 -10.28 -18.93 -11.23
C ASP A 162 -11.36 -19.48 -10.29
N GLN A 163 -11.61 -18.81 -9.15
CA GLN A 163 -12.59 -19.23 -8.14
C GLN A 163 -13.82 -18.32 -8.05
N TYR A 164 -13.62 -17.00 -8.23
CA TYR A 164 -14.66 -15.99 -8.00
C TYR A 164 -14.65 -14.91 -9.09
N ASP A 165 -15.84 -14.45 -9.48
CA ASP A 165 -16.00 -13.31 -10.41
C ASP A 165 -15.88 -11.94 -9.73
N TYR A 166 -15.46 -11.90 -8.46
CA TYR A 166 -15.39 -10.69 -7.64
C TYR A 166 -14.16 -10.68 -6.73
N GLY A 167 -13.78 -9.48 -6.27
CA GLY A 167 -12.74 -9.30 -5.26
C GLY A 167 -13.28 -9.50 -3.84
N VAL A 168 -12.52 -10.16 -3.01
CA VAL A 168 -12.80 -10.37 -1.59
C VAL A 168 -12.05 -9.34 -0.77
N LEU A 169 -12.78 -8.48 -0.04
CA LEU A 169 -12.21 -7.51 0.89
C LEU A 169 -11.91 -8.18 2.23
N LEU A 170 -10.67 -8.04 2.68
CA LEU A 170 -10.22 -8.43 4.02
C LEU A 170 -9.82 -7.18 4.80
N GLU A 171 -10.49 -6.92 5.91
CA GLU A 171 -10.12 -5.91 6.89
C GLU A 171 -9.62 -6.59 8.16
N HIS A 172 -8.59 -6.01 8.80
CA HIS A 172 -8.01 -6.56 10.04
C HIS A 172 -7.61 -8.04 9.95
N PHE A 173 -6.99 -8.43 8.84
CA PHE A 173 -6.59 -9.80 8.57
C PHE A 173 -5.22 -10.14 9.19
N ASN A 174 -4.96 -11.42 9.31
CA ASN A 174 -3.65 -11.97 9.62
C ASN A 174 -3.18 -12.92 8.50
N TYR A 175 -1.97 -13.48 8.65
CA TYR A 175 -1.44 -14.42 7.66
C TYR A 175 -2.34 -15.65 7.44
N ALA A 176 -2.90 -16.21 8.52
CA ALA A 176 -3.77 -17.40 8.42
C ALA A 176 -5.02 -17.10 7.61
N THR A 177 -5.72 -15.98 7.92
CA THR A 177 -6.92 -15.56 7.18
C THR A 177 -6.63 -15.38 5.68
N LEU A 178 -5.50 -14.75 5.36
CA LEU A 178 -5.09 -14.53 3.97
C LEU A 178 -4.75 -15.84 3.26
N ALA A 179 -4.04 -16.75 3.94
CA ALA A 179 -3.68 -18.07 3.42
C ALA A 179 -4.92 -18.96 3.23
N ASP A 180 -5.86 -18.94 4.19
CA ASP A 180 -7.10 -19.70 4.11
C ASP A 180 -7.97 -19.25 2.93
N LEU A 181 -8.03 -17.94 2.66
CA LEU A 181 -8.73 -17.41 1.49
C LEU A 181 -8.08 -17.90 0.19
N VAL A 182 -6.75 -17.79 0.09
CA VAL A 182 -6.00 -18.20 -1.11
C VAL A 182 -6.08 -19.70 -1.37
N ASN A 183 -6.16 -20.51 -0.31
CA ASN A 183 -6.30 -21.94 -0.40
C ASN A 183 -7.76 -22.41 -0.60
N GLY A 184 -8.73 -21.48 -0.59
CA GLY A 184 -10.15 -21.78 -0.72
C GLY A 184 -10.77 -22.49 0.48
N THR A 185 -10.11 -22.40 1.65
CA THR A 185 -10.62 -22.94 2.92
C THR A 185 -11.46 -21.94 3.71
N LEU A 186 -11.34 -20.66 3.40
CA LEU A 186 -12.19 -19.59 3.95
C LEU A 186 -13.44 -19.46 3.07
N ASP A 187 -14.64 -19.60 3.67
CA ASP A 187 -15.88 -19.24 2.99
C ASP A 187 -16.06 -17.72 3.03
N PRO A 188 -15.88 -17.02 1.88
CA PRO A 188 -15.98 -15.57 1.83
C PRO A 188 -17.40 -15.04 2.11
N PHE A 189 -18.42 -15.92 2.15
CA PHE A 189 -19.82 -15.54 2.34
C PHE A 189 -20.24 -15.40 3.81
N HIS A 190 -19.47 -15.99 4.75
CA HIS A 190 -19.83 -15.97 6.15
C HIS A 190 -19.26 -14.82 6.97
N ASN A 191 -18.19 -14.13 6.51
CA ASN A 191 -17.49 -13.14 7.34
C ASN A 191 -16.99 -11.87 6.63
N VAL A 192 -17.39 -11.58 5.38
CA VAL A 192 -16.84 -10.43 4.63
C VAL A 192 -17.95 -9.58 4.01
N PRO A 193 -17.96 -8.25 4.23
CA PRO A 193 -18.87 -7.34 3.53
C PRO A 193 -18.62 -7.40 2.02
N ARG A 194 -19.67 -7.63 1.23
CA ARG A 194 -19.58 -7.71 -0.22
C ARG A 194 -19.42 -6.33 -0.83
N HIS A 195 -18.27 -6.06 -1.41
CA HIS A 195 -18.07 -4.98 -2.39
C HIS A 195 -17.57 -5.61 -3.68
N ALA A 196 -18.46 -5.71 -4.66
CA ALA A 196 -18.17 -6.36 -5.93
C ALA A 196 -17.57 -5.35 -6.92
N ALA A 197 -16.22 -5.34 -7.02
CA ALA A 197 -15.60 -4.99 -8.29
C ALA A 197 -15.48 -6.28 -9.10
N SER A 198 -15.98 -6.33 -10.35
CA SER A 198 -15.84 -7.51 -11.20
C SER A 198 -14.41 -7.66 -11.70
N CYS A 199 -13.92 -8.89 -11.85
CA CYS A 199 -12.60 -9.17 -12.45
C CYS A 199 -12.41 -8.51 -13.82
N GLU A 200 -13.44 -8.42 -14.64
CA GLU A 200 -13.40 -7.79 -15.98
C GLU A 200 -13.18 -6.27 -15.92
N ALA A 201 -13.85 -5.56 -15.02
CA ALA A 201 -13.67 -4.12 -14.83
C ALA A 201 -12.26 -3.78 -14.39
N PHE A 202 -11.61 -4.69 -13.67
CA PHE A 202 -10.27 -4.51 -13.12
C PHE A 202 -9.17 -4.73 -14.17
N GLN A 203 -9.29 -5.76 -15.02
CA GLN A 203 -8.35 -5.99 -16.12
C GLN A 203 -8.35 -4.84 -17.13
N ALA A 204 -9.49 -4.18 -17.35
CA ALA A 204 -9.58 -3.00 -18.18
C ALA A 204 -8.85 -1.78 -17.59
N ALA A 205 -8.84 -1.63 -16.26
CA ALA A 205 -8.15 -0.53 -15.58
C ALA A 205 -6.63 -0.67 -15.60
N GLN A 206 -6.08 -1.91 -15.61
CA GLN A 206 -4.64 -2.15 -15.72
C GLN A 206 -4.06 -1.76 -17.09
N LEU A 207 -4.84 -1.79 -18.17
CA LEU A 207 -4.40 -1.43 -19.52
C LEU A 207 -4.15 0.09 -19.70
N HIS A 208 -4.54 0.92 -18.75
CA HIS A 208 -4.34 2.39 -18.79
C HIS A 208 -3.22 2.90 -17.86
N VAL A 209 -2.43 2.02 -17.24
CA VAL A 209 -1.36 2.35 -16.29
C VAL A 209 0.02 1.91 -16.81
N LEU A 210 0.18 1.86 -18.15
CA LEU A 210 1.48 1.70 -18.82
C LEU A 210 1.94 3.04 -19.38
#